data_99264514b2c459e5f04eaf5b82dae0e8
#
_entry.id   99264514b2c459e5f04eaf5b82dae0e8
#
_cell.length_a   1.000
_cell.length_b   1.000
_cell.length_c   1.000
_cell.angle_alpha   90.00
_cell.angle_beta   90.00
_cell.angle_gamma   90.00
#
_symmetry.space_group_name_H-M   'P 1'
#
loop_
_entity.id
_entity.type
_entity.pdbx_description
1 polymer ?
#
loop_
_entity_poly.entity_id
_entity_poly.type
_entity_poly.pdbx_seq_one_letter_code
_entity_poly.pdbx_strand_id
1 'polypeptide(L)' 'MDFSEYNPAVVAIAAHLCGYTKAVALNADGTIDWFWEETHPTDADMNAQMTAAQTEYDTNGAKTA' A
#
# COMPACT_ATOMS: atom_id res chain seq x y z
N MET A 1 10.29 -7.39 2.33
CA MET A 1 10.33 -6.04 2.90
C MET A 1 9.32 -5.95 4.03
N ASP A 2 9.62 -5.19 5.06
CA ASP A 2 8.76 -5.06 6.22
C ASP A 2 8.00 -3.74 6.18
N PHE A 3 6.68 -3.80 6.09
CA PHE A 3 5.82 -2.62 6.07
C PHE A 3 5.15 -2.35 7.44
N SER A 4 5.57 -3.05 8.49
CA SER A 4 4.90 -2.97 9.80
C SER A 4 4.92 -1.57 10.43
N GLU A 5 5.89 -0.75 10.06
CA GLU A 5 6.03 0.62 10.57
C GLU A 5 5.19 1.63 9.81
N TYR A 6 4.57 1.23 8.72
CA TYR A 6 3.77 2.14 7.91
C TYR A 6 2.31 2.12 8.34
N ASN A 7 1.63 3.23 8.14
CA ASN A 7 0.19 3.29 8.32
C ASN A 7 -0.48 2.41 7.27
N PRO A 8 -1.40 1.50 7.66
CA PRO A 8 -2.10 0.64 6.69
C PRO A 8 -2.79 1.42 5.56
N ALA A 9 -3.31 2.62 5.86
CA ALA A 9 -3.93 3.45 4.82
C ALA A 9 -2.92 3.90 3.77
N VAL A 10 -1.68 4.22 4.19
CA VAL A 10 -0.61 4.60 3.26
C VAL A 10 -0.22 3.41 2.39
N VAL A 11 -0.15 2.22 2.98
CA VAL A 11 0.16 1.00 2.21
C VAL A 11 -0.92 0.75 1.15
N ALA A 12 -2.19 0.92 1.50
CA ALA A 12 -3.29 0.77 0.55
C ALA A 12 -3.19 1.79 -0.59
N ILE A 13 -2.84 3.03 -0.29
CA ILE A 13 -2.65 4.07 -1.31
C ILE A 13 -1.47 3.70 -2.22
N ALA A 14 -0.38 3.21 -1.66
CA ALA A 14 0.77 2.78 -2.46
C ALA A 14 0.39 1.67 -3.44
N ALA A 15 -0.38 0.69 -2.98
CA ALA A 15 -0.89 -0.37 -3.86
C ALA A 15 -1.73 0.20 -4.99
N HIS A 16 -2.61 1.14 -4.66
CA HIS A 16 -3.46 1.81 -5.65
C HIS A 16 -2.62 2.56 -6.69
N LEU A 17 -1.58 3.26 -6.25
CA LEU A 17 -0.67 3.98 -7.15
C LEU A 17 0.10 3.02 -8.07
N CYS A 18 0.30 1.77 -7.64
CA CYS A 18 0.89 0.73 -8.48
C CYS A 18 -0.12 0.12 -9.46
N GLY A 19 -1.36 0.56 -9.42
CA GLY A 19 -2.41 0.04 -10.29
C GLY A 19 -3.24 -1.09 -9.68
N TYR A 20 -2.98 -1.46 -8.44
CA TYR A 20 -3.73 -2.52 -7.77
C TYR A 20 -4.96 -1.90 -7.10
N THR A 21 -6.14 -2.17 -7.65
CA THR A 21 -7.39 -1.52 -7.21
C THR A 21 -8.23 -2.39 -6.28
N LYS A 22 -7.73 -3.58 -5.91
CA LYS A 22 -8.42 -4.49 -5.02
C LYS A 22 -8.06 -4.23 -3.57
N ALA A 23 -8.78 -4.86 -2.65
CA ALA A 23 -8.54 -4.70 -1.23
C ALA A 23 -7.18 -5.26 -0.82
N VAL A 24 -6.53 -4.60 0.13
CA VAL A 24 -5.30 -5.07 0.74
C VAL A 24 -5.40 -4.90 2.25
N ALA A 25 -4.64 -5.69 2.97
CA ALA A 25 -4.50 -5.55 4.42
C ALA A 25 -3.03 -5.67 4.80
N LEU A 26 -2.63 -4.90 5.81
CA LEU A 26 -1.28 -4.98 6.34
C LEU A 26 -1.29 -5.93 7.53
N ASN A 27 -0.51 -6.99 7.45
CA ASN A 27 -0.39 -7.97 8.52
C ASN A 27 0.53 -7.46 9.63
N ALA A 28 0.37 -8.02 10.82
CA ALA A 28 1.16 -7.62 11.99
C ALA A 28 2.66 -7.88 11.81
N ASP A 29 3.02 -8.86 10.96
CA ASP A 29 4.43 -9.19 10.68
C ASP A 29 5.06 -8.30 9.60
N GLY A 30 4.32 -7.32 9.09
CA GLY A 30 4.83 -6.42 8.06
C GLY A 30 4.63 -6.89 6.63
N THR A 31 3.98 -8.02 6.43
CA THR A 31 3.62 -8.48 5.08
C THR A 31 2.27 -7.93 4.67
N ILE A 32 2.00 -7.96 3.39
CA ILE A 32 0.74 -7.47 2.83
C ILE A 32 -0.12 -8.65 2.42
N ASP A 33 -1.37 -8.62 2.83
CA ASP A 33 -2.37 -9.62 2.42
C ASP A 33 -3.08 -9.10 1.17
N TRP A 34 -2.83 -9.76 0.05
CA TRP A 34 -3.41 -9.41 -1.25
C TRP A 34 -4.65 -10.27 -1.46
N PHE A 35 -5.83 -9.67 -1.35
CA PHE A 35 -7.08 -10.44 -1.47
C PHE A 35 -7.34 -10.95 -2.89
N TRP A 36 -6.68 -10.35 -3.88
CA TRP A 36 -6.73 -10.81 -5.27
C TRP A 36 -5.30 -10.99 -5.74
N GLU A 37 -4.81 -12.22 -5.69
CA GLU A 37 -3.39 -12.49 -5.85
C GLU A 37 -2.92 -12.72 -7.28
N GLU A 38 -3.81 -12.70 -8.25
CA GLU A 38 -3.46 -12.97 -9.65
C GLU A 38 -2.33 -12.07 -10.14
N THR A 39 -2.42 -10.79 -9.79
CA THR A 39 -1.41 -9.80 -10.17
C THR A 39 -1.36 -8.73 -9.10
N HIS A 40 -0.27 -8.65 -8.39
CA HIS A 40 -0.10 -7.59 -7.41
C HIS A 40 1.31 -7.00 -7.50
N PRO A 41 1.51 -5.77 -6.99
CA PRO A 41 2.84 -5.16 -7.00
C PRO A 41 3.83 -5.96 -6.19
N THR A 42 5.10 -5.90 -6.60
CA THR A 42 6.18 -6.45 -5.79
C THR A 42 6.50 -5.52 -4.63
N ASP A 43 7.25 -6.01 -3.64
CA ASP A 43 7.73 -5.16 -2.54
C ASP A 43 8.53 -3.97 -3.07
N ALA A 44 9.33 -4.16 -4.11
CA ALA A 44 10.10 -3.08 -4.72
C ALA A 44 9.18 -2.02 -5.33
N ASP A 45 8.11 -2.45 -6.02
CA ASP A 45 7.13 -1.54 -6.59
C ASP A 45 6.42 -0.73 -5.50
N MET A 46 6.03 -1.40 -4.42
CA MET A 46 5.39 -0.75 -3.29
C MET A 46 6.33 0.27 -2.65
N ASN A 47 7.57 -0.12 -2.41
CA ASN A 47 8.55 0.77 -1.80
C ASN A 47 8.77 2.03 -2.64
N ALA A 48 8.77 1.90 -3.96
CA ALA A 48 8.95 3.04 -4.87
C ALA A 48 7.79 4.04 -4.75
N GLN A 49 6.60 3.60 -4.35
CA GLN A 49 5.42 4.45 -4.25
C GLN A 49 5.15 4.96 -2.82
N MET A 50 5.88 4.49 -1.81
CA MET A 50 5.56 4.83 -0.42
C MET A 50 5.65 6.33 -0.13
N THR A 51 6.65 7.03 -0.68
CA THR A 51 6.76 8.48 -0.48
C THR A 51 5.58 9.22 -1.09
N ALA A 52 5.21 8.87 -2.32
CA ALA A 52 4.05 9.47 -2.98
C ALA A 52 2.76 9.14 -2.23
N ALA A 53 2.63 7.91 -1.75
CA ALA A 53 1.48 7.48 -0.97
C ALA A 53 1.37 8.26 0.35
N GLN A 54 2.48 8.49 1.03
CA GLN A 54 2.49 9.26 2.26
C GLN A 54 2.06 10.71 2.00
N THR A 55 2.54 11.31 0.92
CA THR A 55 2.15 12.66 0.52
C THR A 55 0.65 12.72 0.22
N GLU A 56 0.14 11.74 -0.50
CA GLU A 56 -1.28 11.63 -0.81
C GLU A 56 -2.12 11.54 0.47
N TYR A 57 -1.70 10.70 1.40
CA TYR A 57 -2.38 10.54 2.67
C TYR A 57 -2.37 11.85 3.48
N ASP A 58 -1.24 12.53 3.52
CA ASP A 58 -1.09 13.79 4.27
C ASP A 58 -1.96 14.90 3.68
N THR A 59 -2.14 14.88 2.35
CA THR A 59 -2.93 15.91 1.66
C THR A 59 -4.43 15.62 1.68
N ASN A 60 -4.82 14.38 1.42
CA ASN A 60 -6.20 14.00 1.17
C ASN A 60 -6.76 13.00 2.17
N GLY A 61 -5.92 12.43 3.03
CA GLY A 61 -6.32 11.41 3.97
C GLY A 61 -6.61 10.09 3.28
N ALA A 62 -7.17 9.14 4.03
CA ALA A 62 -7.44 7.79 3.53
C ALA A 62 -8.52 7.73 2.45
N LYS A 63 -9.20 8.84 2.20
CA LYS A 63 -10.32 8.88 1.25
C LYS A 63 -9.92 8.72 -0.20
N THR A 64 -8.64 8.92 -0.50
CA THR A 64 -8.16 8.86 -1.88
C THR A 64 -7.87 7.45 -2.36
N ALA A 65 -7.84 6.51 -1.48
CA ALA A 65 -7.56 5.13 -1.84
C ALA A 65 -8.66 4.48 -2.66
#